data_3698a7c2241d2c1f5f781e588c70ec8e
#
_entry.id   3698a7c2241d2c1f5f781e588c70ec8e
#
_cell.length_a   1.000
_cell.length_b   1.000
_cell.length_c   1.000
_cell.angle_alpha   90.00
_cell.angle_beta   90.00
_cell.angle_gamma   90.00
#
_symmetry.space_group_name_H-M   'P 1'
#
loop_
_entity.id
_entity.type
_entity.pdbx_description
1 polymer ?
#
loop_
_entity_poly.entity_id
_entity_poly.type
_entity_poly.pdbx_seq_one_letter_code
_entity_poly.pdbx_strand_id
1 'polypeptide(L)'
;MEEGFGGRLDELNIAMEIRSTETIKQAVIAGMGLAFLSAHTISLELQAGSLAVLDVEGFPVMLNWYVVHRKNKRLPPVAKAFKTFLLEEGPSLIEKLVRYNPKPGRQLSNLPVKRAKKREGL
;
A
#
# COMPACT_ATOMS: atom_id res chain seq x y z
N MET A 1 -6.92 0.47 -8.67
CA MET A 1 -7.62 -0.47 -7.78
C MET A 1 -8.44 -1.52 -8.58
N GLU A 2 -9.14 -1.14 -9.64
CA GLU A 2 -9.95 -2.06 -10.45
C GLU A 2 -9.12 -3.18 -11.12
N GLU A 3 -7.91 -2.89 -11.59
CA GLU A 3 -7.04 -3.87 -12.25
C GLU A 3 -6.63 -5.03 -11.32
N GLY A 4 -6.42 -4.76 -10.02
CA GLY A 4 -5.98 -5.79 -9.07
C GLY A 4 -7.08 -6.75 -8.63
N PHE A 5 -8.34 -6.33 -8.67
CA PHE A 5 -9.49 -7.14 -8.25
C PHE A 5 -10.28 -7.76 -9.42
N GLY A 6 -9.82 -7.60 -10.67
CA GLY A 6 -10.45 -8.21 -11.83
C GLY A 6 -11.92 -7.82 -12.02
N GLY A 7 -12.32 -6.61 -11.61
CA GLY A 7 -13.69 -6.13 -11.71
C GLY A 7 -14.66 -6.61 -10.61
N ARG A 8 -14.17 -7.34 -9.59
CA ARG A 8 -15.00 -7.87 -8.48
C ARG A 8 -15.02 -6.97 -7.25
N LEU A 9 -14.94 -5.65 -7.44
CA LEU A 9 -15.01 -4.69 -6.33
C LEU A 9 -16.35 -4.75 -5.59
N ASP A 10 -17.43 -5.06 -6.31
CA ASP A 10 -18.79 -5.16 -5.74
C ASP A 10 -18.96 -6.35 -4.77
N GLU A 11 -18.03 -7.32 -4.82
CA GLU A 11 -18.02 -8.45 -3.88
C GLU A 11 -17.32 -8.12 -2.56
N LEU A 12 -16.63 -6.96 -2.47
CA LEU A 12 -15.93 -6.55 -1.27
C LEU A 12 -16.90 -5.92 -0.25
N ASN A 13 -16.84 -6.41 0.98
CA ASN A 13 -17.52 -5.78 2.10
C ASN A 13 -16.71 -4.57 2.58
N ILE A 14 -17.00 -3.39 2.04
CA ILE A 14 -16.32 -2.14 2.42
C ILE A 14 -16.87 -1.69 3.78
N ALA A 15 -16.06 -1.85 4.82
CA ALA A 15 -16.43 -1.46 6.17
C ALA A 15 -16.32 0.06 6.38
N MET A 16 -15.37 0.72 5.72
CA MET A 16 -15.08 2.14 5.93
C MET A 16 -14.30 2.74 4.76
N GLU A 17 -14.59 3.98 4.41
CA GLU A 17 -13.82 4.78 3.47
C GLU A 17 -13.07 5.88 4.20
N ILE A 18 -11.74 5.87 4.13
CA ILE A 18 -10.85 6.81 4.82
C ILE A 18 -9.87 7.40 3.81
N ARG A 19 -9.70 8.72 3.82
CA ARG A 19 -8.77 9.42 2.91
C ARG A 19 -7.33 9.49 3.42
N SER A 20 -7.12 9.36 4.71
CA SER A 20 -5.80 9.43 5.33
C SER A 20 -5.16 8.06 5.40
N THR A 21 -4.03 7.87 4.73
CA THR A 21 -3.27 6.61 4.77
C THR A 21 -2.86 6.25 6.20
N GLU A 22 -2.46 7.24 7.01
CA GLU A 22 -2.09 6.99 8.41
C GLU A 22 -3.27 6.47 9.23
N THR A 23 -4.45 7.06 9.04
CA THR A 23 -5.66 6.59 9.72
C THR A 23 -6.03 5.16 9.29
N ILE A 24 -5.88 4.83 8.01
CA ILE A 24 -6.10 3.46 7.52
C ILE A 24 -5.12 2.49 8.19
N LYS A 25 -3.84 2.82 8.28
CA LYS A 25 -2.83 1.97 8.95
C LYS A 25 -3.23 1.70 10.40
N GLN A 26 -3.61 2.75 11.15
CA GLN A 26 -4.03 2.61 12.53
C GLN A 26 -5.31 1.77 12.69
N ALA A 27 -6.26 1.91 11.78
CA ALA A 27 -7.47 1.10 11.77
C ALA A 27 -7.16 -0.40 11.57
N VAL A 28 -6.26 -0.72 10.62
CA VAL A 28 -5.83 -2.10 10.40
C VAL A 28 -5.05 -2.66 11.59
N ILE A 29 -4.14 -1.89 12.18
CA ILE A 29 -3.39 -2.27 13.40
C ILE A 29 -4.35 -2.54 14.55
N ALA A 30 -5.42 -1.75 14.68
CA ALA A 30 -6.47 -1.95 15.67
C ALA A 30 -7.39 -3.18 15.38
N GLY A 31 -7.15 -3.89 14.27
CA GLY A 31 -7.91 -5.10 13.92
C GLY A 31 -9.28 -4.84 13.29
N MET A 32 -9.51 -3.64 12.74
CA MET A 32 -10.80 -3.28 12.13
C MET A 32 -11.02 -3.94 10.76
N GLY A 33 -9.99 -4.53 10.15
CA GLY A 33 -10.13 -5.22 8.87
C GLY A 33 -8.83 -5.24 8.06
N LEU A 34 -8.98 -5.33 6.75
CA LEU A 34 -7.90 -5.32 5.77
C LEU A 34 -7.91 -4.01 4.99
N ALA A 35 -6.77 -3.60 4.46
CA ALA A 35 -6.67 -2.44 3.61
C ALA A 35 -5.78 -2.70 2.39
N PHE A 36 -6.07 -2.01 1.30
CA PHE A 36 -5.21 -1.93 0.13
C PHE A 36 -4.42 -0.63 0.19
N LEU A 37 -3.11 -0.74 0.36
CA LEU A 37 -2.20 0.40 0.53
C LEU A 37 -0.93 0.21 -0.31
N SER A 38 -0.27 1.32 -0.64
CA SER A 38 1.05 1.26 -1.26
C SER A 38 2.08 0.70 -0.28
N ALA A 39 2.90 -0.26 -0.72
CA ALA A 39 3.95 -0.87 0.08
C ALA A 39 4.96 0.16 0.63
N HIS A 40 5.17 1.27 -0.08
CA HIS A 40 6.05 2.36 0.35
C HIS A 40 5.57 3.05 1.64
N THR A 41 4.26 3.06 1.88
CA THR A 41 3.65 3.77 3.03
C THR A 41 3.62 2.94 4.30
N ILE A 42 3.88 1.64 4.22
CA ILE A 42 3.77 0.68 5.34
C ILE A 42 5.11 0.02 5.70
N SER A 43 6.23 0.51 5.15
CA SER A 43 7.54 -0.12 5.33
C SER A 43 7.99 -0.19 6.79
N LEU A 44 7.70 0.83 7.59
CA LEU A 44 8.03 0.87 9.02
C LEU A 44 7.20 -0.12 9.82
N GLU A 45 5.91 -0.21 9.54
CA GLU A 45 4.98 -1.13 10.21
C GLU A 45 5.30 -2.59 9.88
N LEU A 46 5.77 -2.87 8.66
CA LEU A 46 6.24 -4.20 8.28
C LEU A 46 7.53 -4.57 9.02
N GLN A 47 8.47 -3.62 9.16
CA GLN A 47 9.71 -3.84 9.91
C GLN A 47 9.43 -4.05 11.40
N ALA A 48 8.49 -3.28 11.96
CA ALA A 48 8.06 -3.40 13.35
C ALA A 48 7.19 -4.65 13.61
N GLY A 49 6.71 -5.33 12.57
CA GLY A 49 5.83 -6.48 12.67
C GLY A 49 4.40 -6.15 13.11
N SER A 50 4.00 -4.87 13.09
CA SER A 50 2.65 -4.42 13.42
C SER A 50 1.65 -4.60 12.29
N LEU A 51 2.13 -4.71 11.05
CA LEU A 51 1.37 -5.09 9.87
C LEU A 51 2.00 -6.28 9.16
N ALA A 52 1.19 -7.02 8.41
CA ALA A 52 1.63 -8.08 7.52
C ALA A 52 0.96 -7.91 6.15
N VAL A 53 1.68 -8.27 5.10
CA VAL A 53 1.12 -8.31 3.75
C VAL A 53 0.56 -9.71 3.51
N LEU A 54 -0.66 -9.76 3.01
CA LEU A 54 -1.30 -11.00 2.61
C LEU A 54 -0.86 -11.36 1.18
N ASP A 55 -0.62 -12.64 0.97
CA ASP A 55 -0.39 -13.19 -0.36
C ASP A 55 -1.75 -13.40 -1.03
N VAL A 56 -2.06 -12.53 -1.99
CA VAL A 56 -3.34 -12.53 -2.71
C VAL A 56 -3.06 -12.59 -4.20
N GLU A 57 -3.76 -13.46 -4.90
CA GLU A 57 -3.64 -13.58 -6.35
C GLU A 57 -3.92 -12.24 -7.05
N GLY A 58 -3.07 -11.87 -8.00
CA GLY A 58 -3.15 -10.59 -8.70
C GLY A 58 -2.46 -9.42 -7.96
N PHE A 59 -1.85 -9.65 -6.80
CA PHE A 59 -1.11 -8.63 -6.05
C PHE A 59 0.36 -9.02 -5.85
N PRO A 60 1.27 -8.04 -5.71
CA PRO A 60 1.05 -6.59 -5.74
C PRO A 60 0.80 -6.03 -7.15
N VAL A 61 -0.03 -5.00 -7.25
CA VAL A 61 -0.18 -4.24 -8.50
C VAL A 61 1.00 -3.27 -8.61
N MET A 62 1.75 -3.38 -9.70
CA MET A 62 2.90 -2.51 -9.96
C MET A 62 2.42 -1.21 -10.62
N LEU A 63 2.76 -0.08 -9.99
CA LEU A 63 2.43 1.25 -10.48
C LEU A 63 3.69 2.00 -10.91
N ASN A 64 3.57 2.77 -11.98
CA ASN A 64 4.64 3.65 -12.43
C ASN A 64 4.52 5.02 -11.76
N TRP A 65 5.65 5.59 -11.36
CA TRP A 65 5.74 6.96 -10.88
C TRP A 65 6.12 7.90 -12.01
N TYR A 66 5.48 9.06 -12.05
CA TYR A 66 5.71 10.05 -13.10
C TYR A 66 6.06 11.39 -12.50
N VAL A 67 7.05 12.07 -13.08
CA VAL A 67 7.34 13.49 -12.79
C VAL A 67 6.53 14.34 -13.76
N VAL A 68 5.59 15.11 -13.25
CA VAL A 68 4.66 15.91 -14.08
C VAL A 68 4.91 17.40 -13.88
N HIS A 69 4.92 18.16 -14.97
CA HIS A 69 4.96 19.61 -14.93
C HIS A 69 4.18 20.21 -16.11
N ARG A 70 3.78 21.45 -16.00
CA ARG A 70 3.04 22.15 -17.05
C ARG A 70 3.90 22.29 -18.32
N LYS A 71 3.38 21.86 -19.48
CA LYS A 71 4.09 21.80 -20.77
C LYS A 71 4.79 23.12 -21.16
N ASN A 72 4.11 24.24 -21.00
CA ASN A 72 4.58 25.57 -21.47
C ASN A 72 5.22 26.40 -20.35
N LYS A 73 5.51 25.83 -19.19
CA LYS A 73 6.15 26.52 -18.07
C LYS A 73 7.65 26.35 -18.12
N ARG A 74 8.39 27.45 -18.23
CA ARG A 74 9.84 27.45 -18.08
C ARG A 74 10.16 27.13 -16.60
N LEU A 75 10.80 26.00 -16.36
CA LEU A 75 11.19 25.63 -15.01
C LEU A 75 12.35 26.51 -14.52
N PRO A 76 12.28 27.05 -13.30
CA PRO A 76 13.43 27.68 -12.65
C PRO A 76 14.61 26.68 -12.53
N PRO A 77 15.86 27.17 -12.42
CA PRO A 77 17.05 26.31 -12.35
C PRO A 77 16.96 25.24 -11.26
N VAL A 78 16.45 25.59 -10.07
CA VAL A 78 16.26 24.66 -8.94
C VAL A 78 15.25 23.55 -9.29
N ALA A 79 14.12 23.91 -9.89
CA ALA A 79 13.12 22.90 -10.28
C ALA A 79 13.63 21.99 -11.40
N LYS A 80 14.46 22.52 -12.30
CA LYS A 80 15.12 21.73 -13.35
C LYS A 80 16.12 20.75 -12.74
N ALA A 81 16.97 21.20 -11.83
CA ALA A 81 17.93 20.35 -11.13
C ALA A 81 17.22 19.25 -10.32
N PHE A 82 16.14 19.58 -9.61
CA PHE A 82 15.34 18.61 -8.86
C PHE A 82 14.67 17.58 -9.78
N LYS A 83 14.14 18.01 -10.92
CA LYS A 83 13.61 17.08 -11.93
C LYS A 83 14.68 16.09 -12.41
N THR A 84 15.87 16.59 -12.74
CA THR A 84 17.00 15.74 -13.15
C THR A 84 17.37 14.72 -12.08
N PHE A 85 17.51 15.18 -10.84
CA PHE A 85 17.75 14.32 -9.69
C PHE A 85 16.69 13.21 -9.54
N LEU A 86 15.41 13.55 -9.65
CA LEU A 86 14.33 12.56 -9.54
C LEU A 86 14.37 11.52 -10.66
N LEU A 87 14.77 11.92 -11.88
CA LEU A 87 14.84 10.98 -13.01
C LEU A 87 16.08 10.08 -12.94
N GLU A 88 17.19 10.59 -12.44
CA GLU A 88 18.47 9.86 -12.37
C GLU A 88 18.56 9.01 -11.10
N GLU A 89 18.26 9.58 -9.93
CA GLU A 89 18.45 8.94 -8.63
C GLU A 89 17.16 8.33 -8.05
N GLY A 90 15.98 8.84 -8.47
CA GLY A 90 14.69 8.43 -7.94
C GLY A 90 14.46 6.93 -7.97
N PRO A 91 14.69 6.23 -9.08
CA PRO A 91 14.47 4.79 -9.16
C PRO A 91 15.26 4.02 -8.09
N SER A 92 16.54 4.32 -7.95
CA SER A 92 17.41 3.66 -6.97
C SER A 92 17.03 3.96 -5.52
N LEU A 93 16.56 5.19 -5.25
CA LEU A 93 16.10 5.58 -3.92
C LEU A 93 14.78 4.91 -3.55
N ILE A 94 13.84 4.84 -4.49
CA ILE A 94 12.57 4.14 -4.29
C ILE A 94 12.82 2.67 -3.98
N GLU A 95 13.67 2.00 -4.75
CA GLU A 95 14.02 0.61 -4.54
C GLU A 95 14.66 0.35 -3.16
N LYS A 96 15.54 1.25 -2.71
CA LYS A 96 16.14 1.17 -1.37
C LYS A 96 15.14 1.39 -0.23
N LEU A 97 14.14 2.23 -0.45
CA LEU A 97 13.09 2.51 0.55
C LEU A 97 12.09 1.37 0.66
N VAL A 98 11.82 0.69 -0.44
CA VAL A 98 10.92 -0.47 -0.46
C VAL A 98 11.71 -1.73 -0.10
N ARG A 99 12.02 -1.90 1.17
CA ARG A 99 12.58 -3.15 1.70
C ARG A 99 11.50 -4.25 1.87
N TYR A 100 10.42 -4.16 1.11
CA TYR A 100 9.45 -5.23 1.04
C TYR A 100 9.96 -6.30 0.09
N ASN A 101 10.52 -7.36 0.67
CA ASN A 101 10.77 -8.60 -0.04
C ASN A 101 9.58 -9.53 0.25
N PRO A 102 8.65 -9.73 -0.70
CA PRO A 102 7.61 -10.72 -0.54
C PRO A 102 8.29 -12.07 -0.38
N LYS A 103 8.34 -12.59 0.85
CA LYS A 103 8.77 -13.99 1.04
C LYS A 103 7.70 -14.86 0.41
N PRO A 104 8.02 -15.63 -0.65
CA PRO A 104 7.08 -16.60 -1.19
C PRO A 104 6.77 -17.62 -0.09
N GLY A 105 5.49 -17.77 0.25
CA GLY A 105 5.02 -18.94 0.96
C GLY A 105 4.86 -18.88 2.47
N ARG A 106 4.42 -17.77 3.07
CA ARG A 106 3.78 -17.88 4.38
C ARG A 106 2.29 -18.18 4.16
N GLN A 107 1.96 -19.46 4.08
CA GLN A 107 0.58 -19.91 4.02
C GLN A 107 -0.22 -19.35 5.20
N LEU A 108 -1.37 -18.77 4.89
CA LEU A 108 -2.35 -18.23 5.84
C LEU A 108 -2.90 -19.26 6.84
N SER A 109 -2.55 -20.54 6.70
CA SER A 109 -3.01 -21.65 7.54
C SER A 109 -2.58 -21.56 9.00
N ASN A 110 -1.63 -20.68 9.35
CA ASN A 110 -1.06 -20.57 10.70
C ASN A 110 -1.38 -19.27 11.43
N LEU A 111 -2.26 -18.43 10.89
CA LEU A 111 -2.74 -17.25 11.62
C LEU A 111 -3.89 -17.69 12.54
N PRO A 112 -3.84 -17.40 13.84
CA PRO A 112 -4.96 -17.63 14.73
C PRO A 112 -6.11 -16.72 14.32
N VAL A 113 -7.05 -17.27 13.56
CA VAL A 113 -8.31 -16.59 13.25
C VAL A 113 -9.10 -16.49 14.55
N LYS A 114 -8.98 -15.40 15.28
CA LYS A 114 -9.93 -15.06 16.32
C LYS A 114 -11.27 -14.79 15.65
N ARG A 115 -12.12 -15.80 15.57
CA ARG A 115 -13.52 -15.60 15.19
C ARG A 115 -14.13 -14.58 16.14
N ALA A 116 -14.59 -13.47 15.58
CA ALA A 116 -15.41 -12.53 16.32
C ALA A 116 -16.59 -13.31 16.91
N LYS A 117 -16.73 -13.31 18.23
CA LYS A 117 -17.91 -13.84 18.90
C LYS A 117 -19.13 -13.07 18.38
N LYS A 118 -20.00 -13.76 17.68
CA LYS A 118 -21.34 -13.25 17.33
C LYS A 118 -21.97 -12.80 18.64
N ARG A 119 -22.18 -11.51 18.81
CA ARG A 119 -23.01 -11.00 19.91
C ARG A 119 -24.43 -11.39 19.56
N GLU A 120 -24.90 -12.51 20.10
CA GLU A 120 -26.29 -12.81 20.20
C GLU A 120 -26.83 -12.03 21.40
N GLY A 121 -27.86 -11.24 21.16
CA GLY A 121 -28.74 -10.69 22.20
C GLY A 121 -28.63 -9.18 22.45
N LEU A 122 -29.45 -8.42 21.78
CA LEU A 122 -30.45 -7.52 22.39
C LEU A 122 -31.49 -7.19 21.33
#